data_aff4b2046194c0f9e947557cf4f97359
#
_entry.id   aff4b2046194c0f9e947557cf4f97359
#
_cell.length_a   1.000
_cell.length_b   1.000
_cell.length_c   1.000
_cell.angle_alpha   90.00
_cell.angle_beta   90.00
_cell.angle_gamma   90.00
#
_symmetry.space_group_name_H-M   'P 1'
#
loop_
_entity.id
_entity.type
_entity.pdbx_description
1 polymer ?
#
loop_
_entity_poly.entity_id
_entity_poly.type
_entity_poly.pdbx_seq_one_letter_code
_entity_poly.pdbx_strand_id
1 'polypeptide(L)'
;MKSLFRRKSGTRRVVGALALLSATVLLGQTIQAEPLKGAPAPFNKGGVKIALVNYLSTGDFFQAYEAGAQKQAKALGIDLRIYEGRQDAAEQREQIQQAISLGVSAIIVNHGLPESLKDVVQRALDKGIKVVAFDVDLNNPKVPQIEQSDHDLATLLLNQAVKDNGDSFAAGYVYVAGFAPLDRRDAVWRDFKSAHPQVQEKARWGTVDNPIAQSVANQAAAAYRAHPEIRVVFAPYDEFARGATLAANEANLGSKLRIYSADISTADIEAIRAPDSPWVATAATNPAVVGAVSVRAAALEVAGDDPGHHIVVKPTLITRDDLVKNDIKTVAELGAKFPAFRASDAASAAWIPAAE
;
A
#
# COMPACT_ATOMS: atom_id res chain seq x y z
N MET A 1 42.82 -68.11 27.42
CA MET A 1 44.27 -68.02 27.29
C MET A 1 44.62 -66.56 27.36
N LYS A 2 45.12 -66.07 28.44
CA LYS A 2 46.53 -65.72 28.82
C LYS A 2 47.14 -64.83 27.71
N SER A 3 47.65 -63.63 27.87
CA SER A 3 48.49 -63.04 28.94
C SER A 3 48.67 -61.54 28.63
N LEU A 4 48.62 -60.62 29.55
CA LEU A 4 49.68 -60.11 30.45
C LEU A 4 50.63 -59.02 29.82
N PHE A 5 50.64 -57.88 30.55
CA PHE A 5 51.73 -56.94 30.84
C PHE A 5 52.05 -55.89 29.75
N ARG A 6 52.13 -54.57 30.03
CA ARG A 6 53.07 -53.93 31.02
C ARG A 6 52.79 -52.42 31.16
N ARG A 7 52.75 -51.94 32.39
CA ARG A 7 52.87 -50.51 32.77
C ARG A 7 54.16 -49.88 32.31
N LYS A 8 54.12 -48.63 31.84
CA LYS A 8 55.18 -47.68 32.05
C LYS A 8 54.60 -46.29 32.39
N SER A 9 54.97 -45.85 33.58
CA SER A 9 54.80 -44.51 34.11
C SER A 9 55.65 -43.50 33.34
N GLY A 10 55.07 -42.36 32.99
CA GLY A 10 55.80 -41.22 32.41
C GLY A 10 55.14 -39.94 32.86
N THR A 11 55.70 -39.42 33.93
CA THR A 11 55.42 -38.05 34.47
C THR A 11 55.64 -37.00 33.39
N ARG A 12 54.60 -36.31 32.99
CA ARG A 12 54.75 -35.07 32.19
C ARG A 12 54.05 -33.91 32.89
N ARG A 13 54.88 -32.90 33.12
CA ARG A 13 54.59 -31.61 33.71
C ARG A 13 53.42 -30.93 33.10
N VAL A 14 52.44 -30.52 33.93
CA VAL A 14 51.34 -29.63 33.58
C VAL A 14 51.94 -28.21 33.48
N VAL A 15 52.00 -27.68 32.26
CA VAL A 15 52.21 -26.23 32.03
C VAL A 15 50.81 -25.67 31.85
N GLY A 16 50.36 -24.91 32.83
CA GLY A 16 49.09 -24.17 32.76
C GLY A 16 49.21 -23.01 31.79
N ALA A 17 48.46 -23.08 30.68
CA ALA A 17 48.19 -21.94 29.82
C ALA A 17 46.85 -21.33 30.27
N LEU A 18 46.94 -20.19 30.99
CA LEU A 18 45.76 -19.34 31.19
C LEU A 18 45.34 -18.77 29.81
N ALA A 19 44.26 -19.28 29.24
CA ALA A 19 43.58 -18.64 28.11
C ALA A 19 42.69 -17.53 28.68
N LEU A 20 43.11 -16.28 28.54
CA LEU A 20 42.23 -15.11 28.70
C LEU A 20 41.17 -15.17 27.62
N LEU A 21 39.94 -15.54 27.95
CA LEU A 21 38.74 -15.32 27.15
C LEU A 21 38.46 -13.81 27.18
N SER A 22 38.90 -13.10 26.14
CA SER A 22 38.40 -11.76 25.83
C SER A 22 36.96 -11.87 25.34
N ALA A 23 36.00 -11.65 26.23
CA ALA A 23 34.62 -11.45 25.86
C ALA A 23 34.48 -10.14 25.09
N THR A 24 34.45 -10.23 23.78
CA THR A 24 34.09 -9.10 22.91
C THR A 24 32.61 -8.87 23.12
N VAL A 25 32.25 -7.91 23.96
CA VAL A 25 30.88 -7.39 24.05
C VAL A 25 30.62 -6.68 22.73
N LEU A 26 29.89 -7.35 21.83
CA LEU A 26 29.26 -6.69 20.68
C LEU A 26 28.20 -5.76 21.26
N LEU A 27 28.59 -4.53 21.56
CA LEU A 27 27.67 -3.42 21.73
C LEU A 27 26.90 -3.31 20.40
N GLY A 28 25.65 -3.76 20.40
CA GLY A 28 24.72 -3.50 19.33
C GLY A 28 24.69 -1.99 19.11
N GLN A 29 25.34 -1.53 18.04
CA GLN A 29 25.21 -0.15 17.60
C GLN A 29 23.75 0.02 17.20
N THR A 30 22.96 0.68 18.04
CA THR A 30 21.72 1.29 17.60
C THR A 30 22.10 2.24 16.47
N ILE A 31 21.70 1.91 15.24
CA ILE A 31 21.82 2.82 14.10
C ILE A 31 20.96 4.02 14.47
N GLN A 32 21.59 5.03 15.05
CA GLN A 32 20.92 6.28 15.35
C GLN A 32 20.83 7.02 14.02
N ALA A 33 19.60 7.32 13.60
CA ALA A 33 19.35 8.07 12.37
C ALA A 33 20.17 9.37 12.38
N GLU A 34 20.90 9.63 11.29
CA GLU A 34 21.83 10.78 11.21
C GLU A 34 21.06 12.11 11.18
N PRO A 35 21.61 13.17 11.79
CA PRO A 35 21.02 14.49 11.74
C PRO A 35 20.92 15.03 10.31
N LEU A 36 19.75 15.53 9.91
CA LEU A 36 19.53 16.15 8.60
C LEU A 36 19.94 17.63 8.65
N LYS A 37 21.05 17.97 8.02
CA LYS A 37 21.59 19.33 8.02
C LYS A 37 20.63 20.30 7.34
N GLY A 38 20.29 21.40 8.02
CA GLY A 38 19.39 22.45 7.51
C GLY A 38 17.91 22.17 7.75
N ALA A 39 17.55 20.99 8.28
CA ALA A 39 16.18 20.70 8.68
C ALA A 39 15.81 21.35 10.02
N PRO A 40 14.51 21.58 10.30
CA PRO A 40 14.07 22.04 11.61
C PRO A 40 14.24 20.95 12.69
N ALA A 41 14.10 21.35 13.96
CA ALA A 41 14.05 20.38 15.06
C ALA A 41 12.78 19.50 14.92
N PRO A 42 12.85 18.20 15.27
CA PRO A 42 14.00 17.46 15.81
C PRO A 42 14.93 16.87 14.75
N PHE A 43 14.65 17.00 13.46
CA PHE A 43 15.42 16.35 12.37
C PHE A 43 16.90 16.79 12.31
N ASN A 44 17.20 18.03 12.68
CA ASN A 44 18.57 18.54 12.77
C ASN A 44 19.40 17.93 13.92
N LYS A 45 18.76 17.15 14.81
CA LYS A 45 19.42 16.45 15.93
C LYS A 45 19.46 14.94 15.72
N GLY A 46 18.68 14.43 14.78
CA GLY A 46 18.48 13.00 14.55
C GLY A 46 17.62 12.31 15.62
N GLY A 47 17.48 11.00 15.48
CA GLY A 47 16.76 10.17 16.46
C GLY A 47 15.24 10.19 16.34
N VAL A 48 14.69 10.75 15.26
CA VAL A 48 13.26 10.71 14.97
C VAL A 48 12.82 9.28 14.67
N LYS A 49 11.78 8.81 15.37
CA LYS A 49 11.18 7.49 15.19
C LYS A 49 9.75 7.63 14.71
N ILE A 50 9.40 6.92 13.65
CA ILE A 50 8.03 6.87 13.14
C ILE A 50 7.59 5.41 13.01
N ALA A 51 6.34 5.13 13.40
CA ALA A 51 5.70 3.85 13.16
C ALA A 51 4.77 3.94 11.95
N LEU A 52 4.91 3.02 11.00
CA LEU A 52 3.92 2.76 9.96
C LEU A 52 3.15 1.52 10.37
N VAL A 53 1.85 1.66 10.62
CA VAL A 53 0.99 0.56 11.08
C VAL A 53 -0.04 0.26 10.00
N ASN A 54 0.18 -0.84 9.30
CA ASN A 54 -0.64 -1.29 8.19
C ASN A 54 -1.80 -2.18 8.67
N TYR A 55 -3.00 -1.99 8.12
CA TYR A 55 -4.08 -2.97 8.20
C TYR A 55 -3.90 -4.05 7.13
N LEU A 56 -3.57 -3.63 5.91
CA LEU A 56 -3.25 -4.48 4.75
C LEU A 56 -1.75 -4.37 4.46
N SER A 57 -1.09 -5.50 4.23
CA SER A 57 0.34 -5.57 3.88
C SER A 57 0.62 -6.54 2.73
N THR A 58 -0.41 -7.24 2.24
CA THR A 58 -0.31 -8.18 1.12
C THR A 58 -0.70 -7.52 -0.20
N GLY A 59 -0.06 -7.96 -1.29
CA GLY A 59 -0.23 -7.40 -2.62
C GLY A 59 0.86 -6.39 -3.00
N ASP A 60 1.03 -6.23 -4.32
CA ASP A 60 2.12 -5.45 -4.89
C ASP A 60 2.03 -3.95 -4.54
N PHE A 61 0.81 -3.42 -4.43
CA PHE A 61 0.57 -2.03 -4.01
C PHE A 61 1.22 -1.76 -2.65
N PHE A 62 0.92 -2.58 -1.64
CA PHE A 62 1.42 -2.36 -0.27
C PHE A 62 2.93 -2.54 -0.18
N GLN A 63 3.51 -3.51 -0.88
CA GLN A 63 4.97 -3.68 -0.95
C GLN A 63 5.65 -2.46 -1.56
N ALA A 64 5.12 -1.91 -2.65
CA ALA A 64 5.66 -0.70 -3.27
C ALA A 64 5.46 0.55 -2.38
N TYR A 65 4.32 0.67 -1.70
CA TYR A 65 4.05 1.73 -0.73
C TYR A 65 5.08 1.71 0.40
N GLU A 66 5.32 0.55 1.01
CA GLU A 66 6.31 0.39 2.07
C GLU A 66 7.73 0.70 1.60
N ALA A 67 8.10 0.23 0.41
CA ALA A 67 9.41 0.54 -0.17
C ALA A 67 9.61 2.05 -0.37
N GLY A 68 8.59 2.76 -0.83
CA GLY A 68 8.60 4.22 -0.97
C GLY A 68 8.68 4.93 0.38
N ALA A 69 7.94 4.46 1.38
CA ALA A 69 7.99 4.98 2.74
C ALA A 69 9.38 4.79 3.37
N GLN A 70 9.99 3.61 3.24
CA GLN A 70 11.33 3.32 3.73
C GLN A 70 12.38 4.20 3.06
N LYS A 71 12.27 4.40 1.75
CA LYS A 71 13.19 5.23 0.98
C LYS A 71 13.13 6.69 1.43
N GLN A 72 11.94 7.24 1.59
CA GLN A 72 11.76 8.61 2.09
C GLN A 72 12.20 8.76 3.55
N ALA A 73 11.90 7.78 4.40
CA ALA A 73 12.35 7.77 5.79
C ALA A 73 13.88 7.77 5.89
N LYS A 74 14.55 6.95 5.09
CA LYS A 74 16.02 6.95 5.00
C LYS A 74 16.58 8.30 4.58
N ALA A 75 15.99 8.94 3.57
CA ALA A 75 16.43 10.26 3.10
C ALA A 75 16.25 11.34 4.19
N LEU A 76 15.27 11.20 5.08
CA LEU A 76 14.98 12.09 6.20
C LEU A 76 15.76 11.73 7.49
N GLY A 77 16.54 10.65 7.51
CA GLY A 77 17.19 10.16 8.72
C GLY A 77 16.19 9.70 9.79
N ILE A 78 15.09 9.08 9.39
CA ILE A 78 14.04 8.56 10.28
C ILE A 78 14.25 7.06 10.52
N ASP A 79 14.17 6.62 11.78
CA ASP A 79 13.98 5.21 12.17
C ASP A 79 12.51 4.84 11.93
N LEU A 80 12.21 4.31 10.74
CA LEU A 80 10.86 3.87 10.38
C LEU A 80 10.65 2.41 10.77
N ARG A 81 9.67 2.16 11.64
CA ARG A 81 9.23 0.81 12.03
C ARG A 81 7.92 0.49 11.35
N ILE A 82 7.89 -0.61 10.63
CA ILE A 82 6.69 -1.09 9.94
C ILE A 82 6.07 -2.24 10.73
N TYR A 83 4.76 -2.18 10.89
CA TYR A 83 3.93 -3.17 11.57
C TYR A 83 2.86 -3.67 10.62
N GLU A 84 2.64 -4.98 10.60
CA GLU A 84 1.69 -5.63 9.70
C GLU A 84 0.48 -6.14 10.49
N GLY A 85 -0.68 -5.51 10.32
CA GLY A 85 -1.92 -5.86 11.02
C GLY A 85 -2.65 -7.10 10.48
N ARG A 86 -2.22 -7.63 9.33
CA ARG A 86 -2.72 -8.90 8.74
C ARG A 86 -4.23 -8.95 8.58
N GLN A 87 -4.86 -7.82 8.28
CA GLN A 87 -6.32 -7.64 8.21
C GLN A 87 -7.04 -7.90 9.55
N ASP A 88 -6.33 -7.83 10.66
CA ASP A 88 -6.88 -7.95 12.00
C ASP A 88 -6.90 -6.59 12.69
N ALA A 89 -8.12 -6.08 12.96
CA ALA A 89 -8.31 -4.78 13.60
C ALA A 89 -7.82 -4.76 15.06
N ALA A 90 -7.85 -5.88 15.75
CA ALA A 90 -7.34 -5.97 17.12
C ALA A 90 -5.80 -5.96 17.11
N GLU A 91 -5.18 -6.67 16.19
CA GLU A 91 -3.73 -6.64 16.01
C GLU A 91 -3.24 -5.25 15.61
N GLN A 92 -3.90 -4.57 14.66
CA GLN A 92 -3.56 -3.20 14.29
C GLN A 92 -3.63 -2.24 15.48
N ARG A 93 -4.66 -2.34 16.31
CA ARG A 93 -4.78 -1.55 17.56
C ARG A 93 -3.64 -1.81 18.52
N GLU A 94 -3.29 -3.08 18.73
CA GLU A 94 -2.19 -3.47 19.61
C GLU A 94 -0.85 -2.92 19.11
N GLN A 95 -0.60 -2.95 17.82
CA GLN A 95 0.61 -2.40 17.21
C GLN A 95 0.70 -0.88 17.38
N ILE A 96 -0.42 -0.16 17.24
CA ILE A 96 -0.48 1.28 17.56
C ILE A 96 -0.16 1.49 19.05
N GLN A 97 -0.71 0.66 19.95
CA GLN A 97 -0.42 0.74 21.39
C GLN A 97 1.06 0.47 21.69
N GLN A 98 1.69 -0.47 20.99
CA GLN A 98 3.15 -0.72 21.08
C GLN A 98 3.95 0.49 20.61
N ALA A 99 3.60 1.09 19.47
CA ALA A 99 4.23 2.33 18.99
C ALA A 99 4.13 3.47 20.00
N ILE A 100 2.96 3.64 20.63
CA ILE A 100 2.75 4.62 21.72
C ILE A 100 3.70 4.31 22.90
N SER A 101 3.83 3.05 23.29
CA SER A 101 4.65 2.63 24.42
C SER A 101 6.16 2.81 24.14
N LEU A 102 6.57 2.70 22.89
CA LEU A 102 7.93 2.95 22.43
C LEU A 102 8.27 4.44 22.32
N GLY A 103 7.30 5.33 22.50
CA GLY A 103 7.50 6.78 22.43
C GLY A 103 7.96 7.25 21.06
N VAL A 104 7.33 6.77 19.99
CA VAL A 104 7.60 7.26 18.63
C VAL A 104 7.17 8.72 18.49
N SER A 105 7.79 9.45 17.56
CA SER A 105 7.43 10.85 17.27
C SER A 105 6.12 10.97 16.51
N ALA A 106 5.85 10.01 15.62
CA ALA A 106 4.61 9.95 14.84
C ALA A 106 4.20 8.51 14.51
N ILE A 107 2.91 8.35 14.20
CA ILE A 107 2.31 7.11 13.71
C ILE A 107 1.63 7.39 12.37
N ILE A 108 1.94 6.62 11.35
CA ILE A 108 1.22 6.57 10.09
C ILE A 108 0.25 5.39 10.18
N VAL A 109 -1.05 5.66 10.18
CA VAL A 109 -2.09 4.63 10.16
C VAL A 109 -2.49 4.40 8.71
N ASN A 110 -2.24 3.20 8.21
CA ASN A 110 -2.48 2.83 6.82
C ASN A 110 -3.65 1.86 6.73
N HIS A 111 -4.77 2.31 6.17
CA HIS A 111 -6.03 1.59 6.11
C HIS A 111 -6.56 1.19 7.50
N GLY A 112 -7.64 0.43 7.53
CA GLY A 112 -8.24 -0.09 8.76
C GLY A 112 -9.70 0.27 8.92
N LEU A 113 -10.26 -0.16 10.03
CA LEU A 113 -11.66 0.10 10.38
C LEU A 113 -11.72 1.31 11.32
N PRO A 114 -12.31 2.46 10.92
CA PRO A 114 -12.30 3.68 11.71
C PRO A 114 -12.74 3.49 13.16
N GLU A 115 -13.81 2.72 13.36
CA GLU A 115 -14.37 2.50 14.71
C GLU A 115 -13.41 1.75 15.66
N SER A 116 -12.55 0.89 15.12
CA SER A 116 -11.55 0.19 15.91
C SER A 116 -10.35 1.05 16.29
N LEU A 117 -10.13 2.16 15.59
CA LEU A 117 -8.92 2.96 15.66
C LEU A 117 -9.08 4.25 16.48
N LYS A 118 -10.30 4.80 16.58
CA LYS A 118 -10.57 6.12 17.21
C LYS A 118 -9.93 6.26 18.58
N ASP A 119 -10.16 5.30 19.48
CA ASP A 119 -9.69 5.40 20.87
C ASP A 119 -8.16 5.30 20.99
N VAL A 120 -7.52 4.41 20.20
CA VAL A 120 -6.08 4.23 20.29
C VAL A 120 -5.34 5.39 19.64
N VAL A 121 -5.89 5.95 18.56
CA VAL A 121 -5.38 7.18 17.94
C VAL A 121 -5.51 8.37 18.88
N GLN A 122 -6.66 8.53 19.56
CA GLN A 122 -6.82 9.59 20.55
C GLN A 122 -5.78 9.48 21.66
N ARG A 123 -5.50 8.26 22.17
CA ARG A 123 -4.43 8.05 23.16
C ARG A 123 -3.04 8.46 22.66
N ALA A 124 -2.74 8.25 21.37
CA ALA A 124 -1.48 8.72 20.79
C ALA A 124 -1.40 10.24 20.79
N LEU A 125 -2.45 10.91 20.33
CA LEU A 125 -2.57 12.38 20.32
C LEU A 125 -2.46 12.98 21.72
N ASP A 126 -3.10 12.38 22.72
CA ASP A 126 -3.06 12.83 24.12
C ASP A 126 -1.65 12.75 24.73
N LYS A 127 -0.80 11.88 24.20
CA LYS A 127 0.62 11.78 24.56
C LYS A 127 1.53 12.66 23.71
N GLY A 128 0.97 13.51 22.85
CA GLY A 128 1.72 14.39 21.96
C GLY A 128 2.36 13.69 20.75
N ILE A 129 2.05 12.40 20.51
CA ILE A 129 2.49 11.67 19.32
C ILE A 129 1.66 12.15 18.14
N LYS A 130 2.32 12.53 17.05
CA LYS A 130 1.64 12.93 15.82
C LYS A 130 1.04 11.74 15.11
N VAL A 131 -0.11 11.92 14.47
CA VAL A 131 -0.76 10.85 13.70
C VAL A 131 -1.13 11.40 12.34
N VAL A 132 -0.85 10.64 11.29
CA VAL A 132 -1.39 10.85 9.94
C VAL A 132 -2.08 9.57 9.48
N ALA A 133 -3.11 9.69 8.65
CA ALA A 133 -3.88 8.56 8.17
C ALA A 133 -3.82 8.47 6.64
N PHE A 134 -3.63 7.26 6.12
CA PHE A 134 -3.75 6.96 4.70
C PHE A 134 -4.91 5.99 4.47
N ASP A 135 -5.87 6.42 3.66
CA ASP A 135 -7.05 5.64 3.26
C ASP A 135 -7.85 5.04 4.42
N VAL A 136 -7.95 5.77 5.54
CA VAL A 136 -8.85 5.48 6.65
C VAL A 136 -9.40 6.77 7.26
N ASP A 137 -10.71 6.96 7.23
CA ASP A 137 -11.37 8.19 7.66
C ASP A 137 -11.60 8.19 9.18
N LEU A 138 -10.64 8.72 9.93
CA LEU A 138 -10.72 8.77 11.38
C LEU A 138 -11.65 9.89 11.91
N ASN A 139 -12.07 10.81 11.03
CA ASN A 139 -12.92 11.97 11.37
C ASN A 139 -12.37 12.79 12.53
N ASN A 140 -11.05 12.94 12.62
CA ASN A 140 -10.37 13.70 13.64
C ASN A 140 -9.62 14.88 13.01
N PRO A 141 -9.98 16.16 13.36
CA PRO A 141 -9.39 17.35 12.73
C PRO A 141 -7.89 17.53 13.02
N LYS A 142 -7.33 16.77 13.97
CA LYS A 142 -5.89 16.77 14.28
C LYS A 142 -5.09 15.73 13.50
N VAL A 143 -5.76 14.94 12.64
CA VAL A 143 -5.13 13.87 11.89
C VAL A 143 -5.20 14.19 10.40
N PRO A 144 -4.09 14.60 9.78
CA PRO A 144 -4.02 14.75 8.34
C PRO A 144 -4.42 13.46 7.62
N GLN A 145 -5.27 13.62 6.62
CA GLN A 145 -5.78 12.52 5.79
C GLN A 145 -5.07 12.52 4.44
N ILE A 146 -4.45 11.42 4.09
CA ILE A 146 -3.81 11.18 2.80
C ILE A 146 -4.71 10.25 1.99
N GLU A 147 -4.89 10.56 0.70
CA GLU A 147 -5.65 9.71 -0.21
C GLU A 147 -5.13 9.78 -1.65
N GLN A 148 -5.54 8.81 -2.47
CA GLN A 148 -5.20 8.73 -3.89
C GLN A 148 -6.16 9.51 -4.80
N SER A 149 -7.02 10.41 -4.30
CA SER A 149 -8.17 10.95 -5.02
C SER A 149 -9.08 9.86 -5.59
N ASP A 150 -9.76 9.13 -4.71
CA ASP A 150 -10.68 8.05 -5.08
C ASP A 150 -11.78 8.52 -6.03
N HIS A 151 -12.20 9.78 -5.89
CA HIS A 151 -13.15 10.40 -6.80
C HIS A 151 -12.58 10.45 -8.23
N ASP A 152 -11.33 10.95 -8.39
CA ASP A 152 -10.71 11.06 -9.72
C ASP A 152 -10.39 9.68 -10.29
N LEU A 153 -9.92 8.73 -9.46
CA LEU A 153 -9.70 7.34 -9.85
C LEU A 153 -10.96 6.75 -10.50
N ALA A 154 -12.07 6.78 -9.79
CA ALA A 154 -13.33 6.23 -10.29
C ALA A 154 -13.87 7.01 -11.50
N THR A 155 -13.79 8.34 -11.47
CA THR A 155 -14.28 9.19 -12.58
C THR A 155 -13.50 8.95 -13.88
N LEU A 156 -12.16 8.85 -13.80
CA LEU A 156 -11.32 8.56 -14.98
C LEU A 156 -11.69 7.22 -15.62
N LEU A 157 -11.91 6.19 -14.79
CA LEU A 157 -12.25 4.84 -15.24
C LEU A 157 -13.64 4.77 -15.86
N LEU A 158 -14.62 5.39 -15.23
CA LEU A 158 -16.02 5.35 -15.69
C LEU A 158 -16.18 6.18 -16.99
N ASN A 159 -15.51 7.32 -17.10
CA ASN A 159 -15.45 8.08 -18.34
C ASN A 159 -14.76 7.30 -19.46
N GLN A 160 -13.70 6.55 -19.16
CA GLN A 160 -13.05 5.67 -20.13
C GLN A 160 -14.00 4.53 -20.55
N ALA A 161 -14.74 3.96 -19.60
CA ALA A 161 -15.71 2.91 -19.90
C ALA A 161 -16.81 3.42 -20.87
N VAL A 162 -17.34 4.63 -20.66
CA VAL A 162 -18.29 5.25 -21.60
C VAL A 162 -17.66 5.51 -22.96
N LYS A 163 -16.44 6.05 -22.99
CA LYS A 163 -15.70 6.29 -24.24
C LYS A 163 -15.52 5.04 -25.08
N ASP A 164 -15.26 3.90 -24.42
CA ASP A 164 -14.95 2.64 -25.10
C ASP A 164 -16.21 1.83 -25.48
N ASN A 165 -17.33 2.00 -24.76
CA ASN A 165 -18.53 1.15 -24.89
C ASN A 165 -19.82 1.94 -25.24
N GLY A 166 -19.73 3.28 -25.29
CA GLY A 166 -20.92 4.12 -25.33
C GLY A 166 -21.54 4.27 -23.93
N ASP A 167 -22.68 4.92 -23.85
CA ASP A 167 -23.40 5.23 -22.61
C ASP A 167 -24.43 4.18 -22.17
N SER A 168 -24.50 3.06 -22.91
CA SER A 168 -25.48 1.98 -22.67
C SER A 168 -24.78 0.62 -22.64
N PHE A 169 -24.64 0.02 -21.45
CA PHE A 169 -24.07 -1.30 -21.28
C PHE A 169 -24.55 -2.00 -20.01
N ALA A 170 -24.49 -3.34 -20.02
CA ALA A 170 -24.65 -4.16 -18.83
C ALA A 170 -23.33 -4.23 -18.06
N ALA A 171 -23.37 -3.89 -16.78
CA ALA A 171 -22.20 -3.80 -15.92
C ALA A 171 -22.22 -4.82 -14.79
N GLY A 172 -21.04 -5.35 -14.48
CA GLY A 172 -20.70 -5.96 -13.20
C GLY A 172 -19.92 -4.97 -12.34
N TYR A 173 -20.11 -5.04 -11.04
CA TYR A 173 -19.41 -4.18 -10.10
C TYR A 173 -18.82 -4.98 -8.96
N VAL A 174 -17.50 -4.80 -8.72
CA VAL A 174 -16.80 -5.45 -7.61
C VAL A 174 -16.66 -4.45 -6.46
N TYR A 175 -17.27 -4.77 -5.31
CA TYR A 175 -17.32 -3.84 -4.18
C TYR A 175 -17.38 -4.55 -2.83
N VAL A 176 -16.70 -3.98 -1.85
CA VAL A 176 -16.77 -4.37 -0.44
C VAL A 176 -16.90 -3.11 0.41
N ALA A 177 -17.95 -3.05 1.21
CA ALA A 177 -18.24 -1.91 2.08
C ALA A 177 -17.32 -1.85 3.30
N GLY A 178 -17.14 -0.63 3.87
CA GLY A 178 -16.46 -0.40 5.13
C GLY A 178 -14.96 -0.06 4.98
N PHE A 179 -14.46 -0.01 3.75
CA PHE A 179 -13.12 0.50 3.45
C PHE A 179 -13.25 1.86 2.79
N ALA A 180 -12.68 2.89 3.42
CA ALA A 180 -12.83 4.27 3.00
C ALA A 180 -12.58 4.51 1.49
N PRO A 181 -11.49 4.01 0.85
CA PRO A 181 -11.29 4.19 -0.59
C PRO A 181 -12.38 3.52 -1.42
N LEU A 182 -12.82 2.30 -1.06
CA LEU A 182 -13.88 1.61 -1.80
C LEU A 182 -15.23 2.31 -1.66
N ASP A 183 -15.55 2.81 -0.46
CA ASP A 183 -16.79 3.53 -0.19
C ASP A 183 -16.84 4.87 -0.94
N ARG A 184 -15.70 5.58 -1.04
CA ARG A 184 -15.58 6.82 -1.84
C ARG A 184 -15.74 6.53 -3.35
N ARG A 185 -15.11 5.46 -3.86
CA ARG A 185 -15.27 5.01 -5.26
C ARG A 185 -16.70 4.52 -5.55
N ASP A 186 -17.37 3.88 -4.56
CA ASP A 186 -18.81 3.51 -4.69
C ASP A 186 -19.72 4.75 -4.77
N ALA A 187 -19.43 5.82 -4.04
CA ALA A 187 -20.18 7.06 -4.17
C ALA A 187 -20.14 7.57 -5.62
N VAL A 188 -18.96 7.59 -6.25
CA VAL A 188 -18.82 7.97 -7.67
C VAL A 188 -19.57 7.00 -8.60
N TRP A 189 -19.52 5.70 -8.32
CA TRP A 189 -20.28 4.70 -9.10
C TRP A 189 -21.80 4.95 -9.04
N ARG A 190 -22.33 5.29 -7.88
CA ARG A 190 -23.75 5.64 -7.72
C ARG A 190 -24.14 6.90 -8.48
N ASP A 191 -23.32 7.95 -8.37
CA ASP A 191 -23.55 9.21 -9.10
C ASP A 191 -23.45 9.00 -10.61
N PHE A 192 -22.47 8.22 -11.06
CA PHE A 192 -22.30 7.84 -12.46
C PHE A 192 -23.55 7.12 -13.00
N LYS A 193 -24.09 6.13 -12.29
CA LYS A 193 -25.32 5.43 -12.73
C LYS A 193 -26.53 6.37 -12.78
N SER A 194 -26.59 7.34 -11.88
CA SER A 194 -27.67 8.35 -11.89
C SER A 194 -27.56 9.24 -13.12
N ALA A 195 -26.34 9.60 -13.54
CA ALA A 195 -26.09 10.39 -14.75
C ALA A 195 -26.21 9.58 -16.04
N HIS A 196 -26.02 8.25 -15.98
CA HIS A 196 -26.07 7.33 -17.12
C HIS A 196 -27.13 6.23 -16.90
N PRO A 197 -28.44 6.54 -16.95
CA PRO A 197 -29.51 5.58 -16.62
C PRO A 197 -29.58 4.38 -17.55
N GLN A 198 -28.91 4.43 -18.71
CA GLN A 198 -28.78 3.30 -19.63
C GLN A 198 -27.75 2.26 -19.21
N VAL A 199 -26.88 2.61 -18.23
CA VAL A 199 -25.93 1.66 -17.62
C VAL A 199 -26.67 0.83 -16.59
N GLN A 200 -26.73 -0.47 -16.81
CA GLN A 200 -27.47 -1.41 -15.96
C GLN A 200 -26.51 -2.26 -15.14
N GLU A 201 -26.43 -2.03 -13.83
CA GLU A 201 -25.73 -2.95 -12.92
C GLU A 201 -26.49 -4.26 -12.83
N LYS A 202 -25.93 -5.33 -13.40
CA LYS A 202 -26.54 -6.67 -13.45
C LYS A 202 -26.10 -7.55 -12.29
N ALA A 203 -24.88 -7.38 -11.82
CA ALA A 203 -24.33 -8.11 -10.71
C ALA A 203 -23.38 -7.26 -9.89
N ARG A 204 -23.39 -7.51 -8.56
CA ARG A 204 -22.43 -6.95 -7.62
C ARG A 204 -21.84 -8.07 -6.79
N TRP A 205 -20.51 -8.09 -6.66
CA TRP A 205 -19.78 -9.07 -5.86
C TRP A 205 -18.50 -8.45 -5.30
N GLY A 206 -17.78 -9.17 -4.46
CA GLY A 206 -16.49 -8.77 -3.93
C GLY A 206 -16.23 -9.36 -2.55
N THR A 207 -14.98 -9.53 -2.24
CA THR A 207 -14.46 -9.93 -0.93
C THR A 207 -13.03 -9.47 -0.77
N VAL A 208 -12.60 -9.29 0.46
CA VAL A 208 -11.19 -9.05 0.83
C VAL A 208 -10.57 -10.26 1.54
N ASP A 209 -11.23 -11.41 1.48
CA ASP A 209 -10.71 -12.66 2.04
C ASP A 209 -9.52 -13.17 1.24
N ASN A 210 -8.41 -13.43 1.91
CA ASN A 210 -7.18 -13.93 1.27
C ASN A 210 -7.28 -15.40 0.83
N PRO A 211 -6.76 -15.74 -0.37
CA PRO A 211 -6.19 -14.87 -1.41
C PRO A 211 -7.29 -14.09 -2.16
N ILE A 212 -7.22 -12.76 -2.13
CA ILE A 212 -8.30 -11.87 -2.62
C ILE A 212 -8.66 -12.17 -4.09
N ALA A 213 -7.67 -12.16 -4.99
CA ALA A 213 -7.92 -12.39 -6.42
C ALA A 213 -8.63 -13.73 -6.69
N GLN A 214 -8.21 -14.81 -6.01
CA GLN A 214 -8.87 -16.12 -6.19
C GLN A 214 -10.29 -16.13 -5.66
N SER A 215 -10.53 -15.51 -4.51
CA SER A 215 -11.85 -15.41 -3.89
C SER A 215 -12.81 -14.59 -4.76
N VAL A 216 -12.33 -13.48 -5.32
CA VAL A 216 -13.09 -12.66 -6.29
C VAL A 216 -13.32 -13.42 -7.60
N ALA A 217 -12.36 -14.19 -8.10
CA ALA A 217 -12.52 -14.99 -9.33
C ALA A 217 -13.67 -15.99 -9.19
N ASN A 218 -13.78 -16.67 -8.06
CA ASN A 218 -14.87 -17.62 -7.80
C ASN A 218 -16.24 -16.92 -7.86
N GLN A 219 -16.37 -15.74 -7.30
CA GLN A 219 -17.61 -14.95 -7.33
C GLN A 219 -17.88 -14.40 -8.74
N ALA A 220 -16.86 -13.87 -9.43
CA ALA A 220 -16.97 -13.37 -10.79
C ALA A 220 -17.42 -14.45 -11.77
N ALA A 221 -16.89 -15.67 -11.67
CA ALA A 221 -17.30 -16.81 -12.49
C ALA A 221 -18.79 -17.15 -12.32
N ALA A 222 -19.33 -17.03 -11.11
CA ALA A 222 -20.77 -17.19 -10.86
C ALA A 222 -21.58 -16.04 -11.49
N ALA A 223 -21.12 -14.79 -11.32
CA ALA A 223 -21.77 -13.62 -11.89
C ALA A 223 -21.81 -13.67 -13.42
N TYR A 224 -20.70 -14.03 -14.09
CA TYR A 224 -20.64 -14.13 -15.55
C TYR A 224 -21.54 -15.23 -16.11
N ARG A 225 -21.71 -16.35 -15.41
CA ARG A 225 -22.66 -17.41 -15.80
C ARG A 225 -24.11 -16.97 -15.63
N ALA A 226 -24.43 -16.25 -14.55
CA ALA A 226 -25.77 -15.79 -14.27
C ALA A 226 -26.18 -14.61 -15.18
N HIS A 227 -25.22 -13.81 -15.60
CA HIS A 227 -25.45 -12.57 -16.35
C HIS A 227 -24.52 -12.50 -17.58
N PRO A 228 -24.75 -13.35 -18.61
CA PRO A 228 -23.91 -13.41 -19.81
C PRO A 228 -23.97 -12.14 -20.66
N GLU A 229 -24.90 -11.24 -20.37
CA GLU A 229 -25.02 -9.91 -20.99
C GLU A 229 -24.01 -8.89 -20.48
N ILE A 230 -23.29 -9.13 -19.35
CA ILE A 230 -22.29 -8.21 -18.82
C ILE A 230 -21.18 -7.99 -19.85
N ARG A 231 -20.88 -6.73 -20.15
CA ARG A 231 -19.82 -6.29 -21.08
C ARG A 231 -18.76 -5.44 -20.42
N VAL A 232 -19.08 -4.80 -19.32
CA VAL A 232 -18.19 -3.92 -18.56
C VAL A 232 -18.13 -4.40 -17.13
N VAL A 233 -16.92 -4.44 -16.54
CA VAL A 233 -16.73 -4.65 -15.11
C VAL A 233 -15.97 -3.47 -14.55
N PHE A 234 -16.55 -2.82 -13.56
CA PHE A 234 -15.85 -1.86 -12.71
C PHE A 234 -15.30 -2.59 -11.50
N ALA A 235 -13.98 -2.66 -11.41
CA ALA A 235 -13.25 -3.37 -10.37
C ALA A 235 -12.25 -2.41 -9.69
N PRO A 236 -12.71 -1.55 -8.77
CA PRO A 236 -11.94 -0.42 -8.24
C PRO A 236 -10.85 -0.81 -7.22
N TYR A 237 -10.11 -1.85 -7.50
CA TYR A 237 -8.91 -2.36 -6.81
C TYR A 237 -8.23 -3.39 -7.72
N ASP A 238 -6.90 -3.42 -7.77
CA ASP A 238 -6.15 -4.30 -8.69
C ASP A 238 -6.39 -5.79 -8.44
N GLU A 239 -6.42 -6.23 -7.18
CA GLU A 239 -6.74 -7.62 -6.82
C GLU A 239 -8.16 -8.02 -7.24
N PHE A 240 -9.11 -7.07 -7.25
CA PHE A 240 -10.45 -7.30 -7.78
C PHE A 240 -10.42 -7.50 -9.29
N ALA A 241 -9.64 -6.68 -9.99
CA ALA A 241 -9.49 -6.81 -11.44
C ALA A 241 -8.75 -8.09 -11.82
N ARG A 242 -7.73 -8.49 -11.07
CA ARG A 242 -7.04 -9.79 -11.26
C ARG A 242 -8.02 -10.94 -11.15
N GLY A 243 -8.86 -10.97 -10.12
CA GLY A 243 -9.88 -12.00 -9.94
C GLY A 243 -10.90 -12.00 -11.06
N ALA A 244 -11.43 -10.83 -11.42
CA ALA A 244 -12.38 -10.69 -12.53
C ALA A 244 -11.78 -11.13 -13.87
N THR A 245 -10.49 -10.81 -14.11
CA THR A 245 -9.73 -11.21 -15.32
C THR A 245 -9.50 -12.72 -15.36
N LEU A 246 -9.13 -13.34 -14.24
CA LEU A 246 -8.94 -14.79 -14.14
C LEU A 246 -10.24 -15.53 -14.53
N ALA A 247 -11.36 -15.14 -13.94
CA ALA A 247 -12.67 -15.74 -14.25
C ALA A 247 -13.10 -15.50 -15.71
N ALA A 248 -12.80 -14.32 -16.27
CA ALA A 248 -13.11 -14.01 -17.67
C ALA A 248 -12.28 -14.87 -18.65
N ASN A 249 -10.99 -15.08 -18.34
CA ASN A 249 -10.11 -15.94 -19.15
C ASN A 249 -10.55 -17.40 -19.10
N GLU A 250 -10.90 -17.93 -17.93
CA GLU A 250 -11.45 -19.28 -17.76
C GLU A 250 -12.77 -19.50 -18.52
N ALA A 251 -13.59 -18.44 -18.59
CA ALA A 251 -14.84 -18.45 -19.34
C ALA A 251 -14.69 -18.11 -20.83
N ASN A 252 -13.47 -17.88 -21.32
CA ASN A 252 -13.18 -17.47 -22.70
C ASN A 252 -13.95 -16.24 -23.14
N LEU A 253 -14.12 -15.25 -22.25
CA LEU A 253 -14.83 -13.99 -22.53
C LEU A 253 -13.95 -13.03 -23.33
N GLY A 254 -12.61 -13.01 -23.09
CA GLY A 254 -11.65 -12.22 -23.86
C GLY A 254 -12.13 -10.78 -24.13
N SER A 255 -12.07 -10.36 -25.39
CA SER A 255 -12.51 -9.02 -25.84
C SER A 255 -14.03 -8.76 -25.74
N LYS A 256 -14.83 -9.76 -25.38
CA LYS A 256 -16.27 -9.58 -25.15
C LYS A 256 -16.58 -8.87 -23.82
N LEU A 257 -15.62 -8.83 -22.91
CA LEU A 257 -15.69 -8.19 -21.60
C LEU A 257 -14.59 -7.14 -21.49
N ARG A 258 -14.87 -6.02 -20.85
CA ARG A 258 -13.89 -4.97 -20.57
C ARG A 258 -13.88 -4.65 -19.09
N ILE A 259 -12.70 -4.77 -18.46
CA ILE A 259 -12.49 -4.54 -17.04
C ILE A 259 -11.74 -3.21 -16.89
N TYR A 260 -12.24 -2.36 -16.01
CA TYR A 260 -11.70 -1.06 -15.62
C TYR A 260 -11.40 -1.09 -14.13
N SER A 261 -10.15 -0.81 -13.75
CA SER A 261 -9.69 -0.99 -12.39
C SER A 261 -8.98 0.22 -11.79
N ALA A 262 -8.81 0.22 -10.49
CA ALA A 262 -7.90 1.12 -9.81
C ALA A 262 -6.62 0.36 -9.42
N ASP A 263 -5.56 1.16 -9.19
CA ASP A 263 -4.22 0.73 -8.80
C ASP A 263 -3.44 0.00 -9.91
N ILE A 264 -2.15 -0.18 -9.73
CA ILE A 264 -1.29 -0.85 -10.71
C ILE A 264 0.00 -1.41 -10.10
N SER A 265 0.36 -2.59 -10.54
CA SER A 265 1.65 -3.24 -10.30
C SER A 265 2.32 -3.67 -11.61
N THR A 266 3.55 -4.17 -11.53
CA THR A 266 4.22 -4.74 -12.71
C THR A 266 3.49 -5.97 -13.23
N ALA A 267 2.92 -6.80 -12.34
CA ALA A 267 2.14 -7.96 -12.76
C ALA A 267 0.79 -7.57 -13.39
N ASP A 268 0.20 -6.45 -12.97
CA ASP A 268 -1.01 -5.92 -13.63
C ASP A 268 -0.72 -5.40 -15.03
N ILE A 269 0.43 -4.73 -15.22
CA ILE A 269 0.88 -4.31 -16.55
C ILE A 269 0.99 -5.51 -17.48
N GLU A 270 1.57 -6.60 -17.01
CA GLU A 270 1.66 -7.85 -17.78
C GLU A 270 0.26 -8.39 -18.13
N ALA A 271 -0.64 -8.44 -17.15
CA ALA A 271 -2.02 -8.91 -17.34
C ALA A 271 -2.81 -8.02 -18.32
N ILE A 272 -2.69 -6.68 -18.22
CA ILE A 272 -3.34 -5.73 -19.13
C ILE A 272 -2.78 -5.86 -20.55
N ARG A 273 -1.48 -6.07 -20.71
CA ARG A 273 -0.80 -6.20 -22.02
C ARG A 273 -1.04 -7.54 -22.70
N ALA A 274 -1.47 -8.56 -21.97
CA ALA A 274 -1.66 -9.90 -22.53
C ALA A 274 -2.58 -9.86 -23.77
N PRO A 275 -2.33 -10.70 -24.78
CA PRO A 275 -3.23 -10.81 -25.92
C PRO A 275 -4.67 -11.09 -25.48
N ASP A 276 -5.63 -10.39 -26.09
CA ASP A 276 -7.06 -10.53 -25.79
C ASP A 276 -7.47 -10.33 -24.32
N SER A 277 -6.61 -9.67 -23.53
CA SER A 277 -6.93 -9.39 -22.14
C SER A 277 -8.24 -8.60 -22.01
N PRO A 278 -9.17 -9.03 -21.17
CA PRO A 278 -10.37 -8.26 -20.85
C PRO A 278 -10.04 -7.00 -20.01
N TRP A 279 -8.90 -6.93 -19.33
CA TRP A 279 -8.49 -5.78 -18.54
C TRP A 279 -7.88 -4.70 -19.44
N VAL A 280 -8.64 -3.62 -19.69
CA VAL A 280 -8.33 -2.65 -20.73
C VAL A 280 -7.80 -1.33 -20.22
N ALA A 281 -8.08 -0.97 -18.99
CA ALA A 281 -7.59 0.27 -18.39
C ALA A 281 -7.54 0.17 -16.85
N THR A 282 -6.63 0.94 -16.29
CA THR A 282 -6.58 1.22 -14.85
C THR A 282 -6.36 2.71 -14.62
N ALA A 283 -6.82 3.24 -13.49
CA ALA A 283 -6.41 4.55 -12.99
C ALA A 283 -5.62 4.33 -11.71
N ALA A 284 -4.45 4.94 -11.60
CA ALA A 284 -3.56 4.63 -10.51
C ALA A 284 -2.68 5.83 -10.11
N THR A 285 -2.22 5.82 -8.87
CA THR A 285 -1.07 6.56 -8.39
C THR A 285 0.15 5.63 -8.35
N ASN A 286 1.35 6.18 -8.19
CA ASN A 286 2.51 5.35 -7.87
C ASN A 286 2.50 5.05 -6.36
N PRO A 287 2.34 3.78 -5.93
CA PRO A 287 2.27 3.45 -4.51
C PRO A 287 3.52 3.88 -3.73
N ALA A 288 4.71 3.79 -4.33
CA ALA A 288 5.95 4.25 -3.70
C ALA A 288 5.94 5.77 -3.45
N VAL A 289 5.36 6.56 -4.36
CA VAL A 289 5.17 8.00 -4.16
C VAL A 289 4.18 8.27 -3.04
N VAL A 290 3.09 7.51 -2.94
CA VAL A 290 2.11 7.64 -1.84
C VAL A 290 2.76 7.33 -0.49
N GLY A 291 3.56 6.26 -0.41
CA GLY A 291 4.31 5.92 0.80
C GLY A 291 5.30 7.01 1.20
N ALA A 292 6.00 7.61 0.23
CA ALA A 292 6.88 8.74 0.47
C ALA A 292 6.11 9.98 0.98
N VAL A 293 4.93 10.28 0.40
CA VAL A 293 4.04 11.37 0.85
C VAL A 293 3.61 11.15 2.30
N SER A 294 3.24 9.93 2.67
CA SER A 294 2.82 9.60 4.04
C SER A 294 3.93 9.88 5.06
N VAL A 295 5.18 9.53 4.73
CA VAL A 295 6.33 9.81 5.59
C VAL A 295 6.61 11.32 5.65
N ARG A 296 6.51 12.04 4.54
CA ARG A 296 6.69 13.50 4.50
C ARG A 296 5.64 14.22 5.34
N ALA A 297 4.36 13.83 5.23
CA ALA A 297 3.29 14.39 6.03
C ALA A 297 3.53 14.18 7.54
N ALA A 298 3.94 12.97 7.94
CA ALA A 298 4.32 12.69 9.33
C ALA A 298 5.54 13.50 9.77
N ALA A 299 6.52 13.71 8.89
CA ALA A 299 7.71 14.51 9.19
C ALA A 299 7.38 16.00 9.38
N LEU A 300 6.51 16.57 8.55
CA LEU A 300 6.02 17.95 8.71
C LEU A 300 5.31 18.11 10.06
N GLU A 301 4.38 17.22 10.40
CA GLU A 301 3.73 17.22 11.71
C GLU A 301 4.73 17.19 12.88
N VAL A 302 5.77 16.35 12.79
CA VAL A 302 6.82 16.23 13.83
C VAL A 302 7.66 17.50 13.91
N ALA A 303 7.90 18.17 12.77
CA ALA A 303 8.61 19.43 12.71
C ALA A 303 7.78 20.62 13.24
N GLY A 304 6.47 20.45 13.37
CA GLY A 304 5.53 21.51 13.72
C GLY A 304 5.05 22.32 12.51
N ASP A 305 5.33 21.85 11.31
CA ASP A 305 4.82 22.39 10.06
C ASP A 305 3.46 21.76 9.73
N ASP A 306 2.58 22.50 9.03
CA ASP A 306 1.27 22.02 8.62
C ASP A 306 1.36 21.32 7.25
N PRO A 307 1.14 20.00 7.15
CA PRO A 307 1.12 19.30 5.86
C PRO A 307 -0.19 19.53 5.08
N GLY A 308 -1.16 20.22 5.66
CA GLY A 308 -2.55 20.28 5.22
C GLY A 308 -3.38 19.12 5.78
N HIS A 309 -4.67 19.39 6.01
CA HIS A 309 -5.56 18.36 6.59
C HIS A 309 -5.96 17.27 5.58
N HIS A 310 -6.08 17.62 4.28
CA HIS A 310 -6.44 16.72 3.21
C HIS A 310 -5.35 16.74 2.12
N ILE A 311 -4.59 15.67 2.06
CA ILE A 311 -3.41 15.52 1.21
C ILE A 311 -3.72 14.53 0.10
N VAL A 312 -3.77 15.03 -1.15
CA VAL A 312 -4.21 14.24 -2.29
C VAL A 312 -3.05 13.94 -3.22
N VAL A 313 -2.84 12.66 -3.54
CA VAL A 313 -1.96 12.21 -4.61
C VAL A 313 -2.81 11.94 -5.85
N LYS A 314 -2.60 12.72 -6.92
CA LYS A 314 -3.43 12.65 -8.12
C LYS A 314 -3.15 11.39 -8.93
N PRO A 315 -4.19 10.66 -9.35
CA PRO A 315 -4.05 9.48 -10.18
C PRO A 315 -3.85 9.83 -11.67
N THR A 316 -3.45 8.83 -12.42
CA THR A 316 -3.33 8.87 -13.89
C THR A 316 -4.11 7.71 -14.48
N LEU A 317 -4.87 7.98 -15.53
CA LEU A 317 -5.47 6.92 -16.35
C LEU A 317 -4.39 6.27 -17.22
N ILE A 318 -4.34 4.95 -17.19
CA ILE A 318 -3.40 4.11 -17.94
C ILE A 318 -4.22 3.10 -18.73
N THR A 319 -4.18 3.21 -20.05
CA THR A 319 -4.90 2.27 -20.93
C THR A 319 -3.96 1.18 -21.44
N ARG A 320 -4.52 0.04 -21.85
CA ARG A 320 -3.78 -1.00 -22.55
C ARG A 320 -3.03 -0.44 -23.76
N ASP A 321 -3.66 0.46 -24.52
CA ASP A 321 -3.07 1.14 -25.66
C ASP A 321 -1.81 1.93 -25.27
N ASP A 322 -1.84 2.64 -24.13
CA ASP A 322 -0.67 3.37 -23.65
C ASP A 322 0.49 2.43 -23.33
N LEU A 323 0.20 1.30 -22.65
CA LEU A 323 1.19 0.32 -22.26
C LEU A 323 1.81 -0.38 -23.49
N VAL A 324 0.98 -0.75 -24.46
CA VAL A 324 1.44 -1.46 -25.67
C VAL A 324 2.21 -0.53 -26.60
N LYS A 325 1.67 0.68 -26.91
CA LYS A 325 2.29 1.63 -27.83
C LYS A 325 3.62 2.20 -27.34
N ASN A 326 3.79 2.32 -26.03
CA ASN A 326 5.03 2.84 -25.44
C ASN A 326 5.95 1.72 -24.94
N ASP A 327 5.62 0.44 -25.16
CA ASP A 327 6.32 -0.76 -24.71
C ASP A 327 6.63 -0.78 -23.19
N ILE A 328 5.69 -0.27 -22.38
CA ILE A 328 5.82 -0.19 -20.92
C ILE A 328 5.54 -1.57 -20.32
N LYS A 329 6.48 -2.12 -19.58
CA LYS A 329 6.43 -3.48 -18.99
C LYS A 329 6.45 -3.47 -17.47
N THR A 330 6.86 -2.37 -16.86
CA THR A 330 7.02 -2.26 -15.41
C THR A 330 6.48 -0.93 -14.89
N VAL A 331 6.12 -0.88 -13.60
CA VAL A 331 5.70 0.37 -12.94
C VAL A 331 6.81 1.43 -13.00
N ALA A 332 8.08 1.03 -12.93
CA ALA A 332 9.21 1.96 -13.01
C ALA A 332 9.25 2.73 -14.35
N GLU A 333 8.82 2.09 -15.44
CA GLU A 333 8.79 2.70 -16.77
C GLU A 333 7.62 3.67 -16.97
N LEU A 334 6.55 3.57 -16.15
CA LEU A 334 5.40 4.48 -16.23
C LEU A 334 5.78 5.94 -16.08
N GLY A 335 6.77 6.25 -15.22
CA GLY A 335 7.23 7.61 -14.98
C GLY A 335 7.82 8.32 -16.22
N ALA A 336 8.23 7.59 -17.24
CA ALA A 336 8.70 8.18 -18.52
C ALA A 336 7.53 8.77 -19.32
N LYS A 337 6.37 8.11 -19.29
CA LYS A 337 5.16 8.52 -20.01
C LYS A 337 4.25 9.40 -19.14
N PHE A 338 4.15 9.11 -17.86
CA PHE A 338 3.24 9.76 -16.91
C PHE A 338 4.04 10.46 -15.81
N PRO A 339 4.30 11.78 -15.89
CA PRO A 339 5.12 12.50 -14.91
C PRO A 339 4.61 12.36 -13.46
N ALA A 340 3.29 12.26 -13.24
CA ALA A 340 2.68 12.06 -11.93
C ALA A 340 3.13 10.73 -11.25
N PHE A 341 3.55 9.74 -12.04
CA PHE A 341 4.14 8.49 -11.52
C PHE A 341 5.58 8.63 -11.03
N ARG A 342 6.26 9.73 -11.34
CA ARG A 342 7.66 9.93 -10.93
C ARG A 342 7.77 10.56 -9.55
N ALA A 343 6.95 11.56 -9.26
CA ALA A 343 7.00 12.34 -8.03
C ALA A 343 5.67 13.03 -7.76
N SER A 344 5.47 13.44 -6.50
CA SER A 344 4.36 14.29 -6.07
C SER A 344 4.92 15.40 -5.17
N ASP A 345 4.42 16.61 -5.33
CA ASP A 345 4.77 17.76 -4.47
C ASP A 345 3.91 17.79 -3.19
N ALA A 346 2.99 16.84 -3.03
CA ALA A 346 2.17 16.74 -1.83
C ALA A 346 3.03 16.56 -0.58
N ALA A 347 2.69 17.25 0.50
CA ALA A 347 3.41 17.26 1.76
C ALA A 347 4.93 17.54 1.60
N SER A 348 5.31 18.51 0.77
CA SER A 348 6.70 18.88 0.50
C SER A 348 7.08 20.17 1.23
N ALA A 349 8.34 20.27 1.64
CA ALA A 349 8.97 21.49 2.15
C ALA A 349 10.41 21.57 1.67
N ALA A 350 11.00 22.77 1.67
CA ALA A 350 12.35 22.99 1.16
C ALA A 350 13.45 22.18 1.87
N TRP A 351 13.21 21.78 3.12
CA TRP A 351 14.15 20.98 3.91
C TRP A 351 13.96 19.46 3.73
N ILE A 352 12.88 19.02 3.07
CA ILE A 352 12.61 17.60 2.81
C ILE A 352 13.32 17.16 1.54
N PRO A 353 14.30 16.25 1.60
CA PRO A 353 14.97 15.74 0.41
C PRO A 353 14.02 14.86 -0.42
N ALA A 354 14.21 14.89 -1.74
CA ALA A 354 13.56 13.92 -2.61
C ALA A 354 14.01 12.50 -2.24
N ALA A 355 13.10 11.53 -2.33
CA ALA A 355 13.45 10.13 -2.22
C ALA A 355 14.06 9.69 -3.57
N GLU A 356 15.39 9.55 -3.63
CA GLU A 356 16.12 9.08 -4.82
C GLU A 356 16.01 7.58 -5.03
#